data_29bce01302a59483f75e0f7c4e2a54ec
#
_entry.id   29bce01302a59483f75e0f7c4e2a54ec
#
_cell.length_a   1.000
_cell.length_b   1.000
_cell.length_c   1.000
_cell.angle_alpha   90.00
_cell.angle_beta   90.00
_cell.angle_gamma   90.00
#
_symmetry.space_group_name_H-M   'P 1'
#
loop_
_entity.id
_entity.type
_entity.pdbx_description
1 polymer ?
#
loop_
_entity_poly.entity_id
_entity_poly.type
_entity_poly.pdbx_seq_one_letter_code
_entity_poly.pdbx_strand_id
1 'polypeptide(L)'
;VYKHLVANDYSFSKKLNQIETFDLLISNKLKEPLSVSYKKALAHLAINLREQLLSKGNISKQFLNSFPLRYENNTSYNTTRRHLNVLVNHLYNNGFDIEKSTIKSRKQEEVLHKPIDNIEELLNQVHKFNKNLHLCCAITYCCLLRPHQEIRLLKWKDFSADLKTIHLGGNKVKSKRNRLVPVPSYVRDLLVRSESDDNIFSNKIKPYNNDYFKTLFRRFKQLNPKINKGITLYSFRHSAALNIFKRTGSLTKLQKAMGHSSLKVSLTYLRGLEVAELTEEDMPML
;
A
#
# COMPACT_ATOMS: atom_id res chain seq x y z
N VAL A 1 0.59 30.63 51.03
CA VAL A 1 0.07 29.29 50.88
C VAL A 1 -1.22 29.28 50.03
N TYR A 2 -2.24 30.11 50.35
CA TYR A 2 -3.52 30.17 49.65
C TYR A 2 -3.40 30.57 48.15
N LYS A 3 -2.58 31.58 47.82
CA LYS A 3 -2.30 31.99 46.43
C LYS A 3 -1.61 30.89 45.60
N HIS A 4 -0.80 30.05 46.22
CA HIS A 4 -0.13 28.93 45.56
C HIS A 4 -1.09 27.77 45.28
N LEU A 5 -2.05 27.48 46.16
CA LEU A 5 -3.06 26.45 45.96
C LEU A 5 -4.04 26.81 44.84
N VAL A 6 -4.54 28.07 44.84
CA VAL A 6 -5.45 28.57 43.79
C VAL A 6 -4.76 28.61 42.43
N ALA A 7 -3.49 28.96 42.33
CA ALA A 7 -2.73 28.95 41.08
C ALA A 7 -2.50 27.53 40.56
N ASN A 8 -2.27 26.56 41.45
CA ASN A 8 -2.12 25.15 41.07
C ASN A 8 -3.44 24.52 40.60
N ASP A 9 -4.57 24.81 41.25
CA ASP A 9 -5.89 24.35 40.82
C ASP A 9 -6.30 24.94 39.47
N TYR A 10 -6.03 26.22 39.23
CA TYR A 10 -6.30 26.87 37.95
C TYR A 10 -5.43 26.32 36.84
N SER A 11 -4.15 26.04 37.08
CA SER A 11 -3.26 25.44 36.10
C SER A 11 -3.66 23.98 35.78
N PHE A 12 -4.11 23.23 36.79
CA PHE A 12 -4.58 21.86 36.63
C PHE A 12 -5.89 21.79 35.84
N SER A 13 -6.87 22.65 36.16
CA SER A 13 -8.14 22.69 35.42
C SER A 13 -7.97 23.14 33.98
N LYS A 14 -7.08 24.12 33.71
CA LYS A 14 -6.73 24.55 32.35
C LYS A 14 -6.06 23.42 31.53
N LYS A 15 -5.17 22.65 32.17
CA LYS A 15 -4.49 21.53 31.56
C LYS A 15 -5.49 20.39 31.25
N LEU A 16 -6.43 20.10 32.14
CA LEU A 16 -7.45 19.08 31.93
C LEU A 16 -8.36 19.45 30.75
N ASN A 17 -8.84 20.69 30.69
CA ASN A 17 -9.66 21.20 29.58
C ASN A 17 -8.93 21.13 28.23
N GLN A 18 -7.62 21.37 28.22
CA GLN A 18 -6.80 21.28 27.01
C GLN A 18 -6.67 19.83 26.52
N ILE A 19 -6.54 18.86 27.44
CA ILE A 19 -6.49 17.41 27.10
C ILE A 19 -7.83 16.93 26.57
N GLU A 20 -8.93 17.29 27.21
CA GLU A 20 -10.27 16.94 26.77
C GLU A 20 -10.57 17.50 25.38
N THR A 21 -10.20 18.74 25.11
CA THR A 21 -10.32 19.38 23.79
C THR A 21 -9.47 18.63 22.76
N PHE A 22 -8.23 18.27 23.08
CA PHE A 22 -7.37 17.47 22.20
C PHE A 22 -8.02 16.13 21.86
N ASP A 23 -8.45 15.37 22.88
CA ASP A 23 -9.05 14.05 22.72
C ASP A 23 -10.34 14.10 21.87
N LEU A 24 -11.18 15.12 22.06
CA LEU A 24 -12.38 15.36 21.25
C LEU A 24 -12.04 15.60 19.78
N LEU A 25 -11.09 16.48 19.49
CA LEU A 25 -10.68 16.81 18.13
C LEU A 25 -10.06 15.60 17.42
N ILE A 26 -9.20 14.83 18.11
CA ILE A 26 -8.65 13.58 17.56
C ILE A 26 -9.74 12.55 17.31
N SER A 27 -10.70 12.38 18.22
CA SER A 27 -11.84 11.49 18.03
C SER A 27 -12.65 11.88 16.77
N ASN A 28 -12.92 13.15 16.57
CA ASN A 28 -13.62 13.66 15.39
C ASN A 28 -12.85 13.36 14.10
N LYS A 29 -11.52 13.54 14.11
CA LYS A 29 -10.67 13.18 12.95
C LYS A 29 -10.72 11.69 12.63
N LEU A 30 -10.73 10.83 13.64
CA LEU A 30 -10.76 9.38 13.46
C LEU A 30 -12.15 8.85 13.06
N LYS A 31 -13.24 9.62 13.27
CA LYS A 31 -14.59 9.29 12.78
C LYS A 31 -14.76 9.51 11.27
N GLU A 32 -13.93 10.33 10.64
CA GLU A 32 -13.99 10.57 9.20
C GLU A 32 -13.92 9.25 8.39
N PRO A 33 -14.42 9.20 7.13
CA PRO A 33 -14.43 8.00 6.27
C PRO A 33 -13.03 7.67 5.73
N LEU A 34 -12.07 7.42 6.63
CA LEU A 34 -10.70 7.05 6.34
C LEU A 34 -10.52 5.53 6.37
N SER A 35 -9.51 5.00 5.66
CA SER A 35 -9.20 3.58 5.71
C SER A 35 -8.75 3.15 7.12
N VAL A 36 -9.05 1.90 7.50
CA VAL A 36 -8.71 1.35 8.83
C VAL A 36 -7.21 1.46 9.13
N SER A 37 -6.35 1.17 8.14
CA SER A 37 -4.90 1.26 8.31
C SER A 37 -4.42 2.71 8.53
N TYR A 38 -5.05 3.66 7.85
CA TYR A 38 -4.73 5.07 8.01
C TYR A 38 -5.19 5.60 9.38
N LYS A 39 -6.41 5.23 9.81
CA LYS A 39 -6.88 5.55 11.17
C LYS A 39 -5.94 5.04 12.25
N LYS A 40 -5.46 3.78 12.13
CA LYS A 40 -4.48 3.21 13.07
C LYS A 40 -3.18 4.01 13.09
N ALA A 41 -2.67 4.45 11.94
CA ALA A 41 -1.46 5.26 11.88
C ALA A 41 -1.64 6.63 12.53
N LEU A 42 -2.78 7.30 12.28
CA LEU A 42 -3.10 8.57 12.92
C LEU A 42 -3.30 8.42 14.44
N ALA A 43 -4.02 7.38 14.88
CA ALA A 43 -4.23 7.11 16.31
C ALA A 43 -2.91 6.88 17.05
N HIS A 44 -1.98 6.11 16.46
CA HIS A 44 -0.65 5.90 17.05
C HIS A 44 0.14 7.21 17.21
N LEU A 45 0.07 8.09 16.21
CA LEU A 45 0.70 9.42 16.31
C LEU A 45 0.01 10.31 17.35
N ALA A 46 -1.33 10.27 17.41
CA ALA A 46 -2.10 11.02 18.39
C ALA A 46 -1.73 10.65 19.83
N ILE A 47 -1.46 9.37 20.11
CA ILE A 47 -0.98 8.92 21.43
C ILE A 47 0.32 9.66 21.80
N ASN A 48 1.29 9.71 20.90
CA ASN A 48 2.56 10.39 21.15
C ASN A 48 2.38 11.92 21.37
N LEU A 49 1.47 12.55 20.61
CA LEU A 49 1.16 13.97 20.81
C LEU A 49 0.49 14.22 22.17
N ARG A 50 -0.43 13.32 22.55
CA ARG A 50 -1.10 13.36 23.86
C ARG A 50 -0.13 13.20 25.03
N GLU A 51 0.81 12.25 24.92
CA GLU A 51 1.86 12.04 25.92
C GLU A 51 2.74 13.30 26.08
N GLN A 52 3.10 13.96 24.98
CA GLN A 52 3.83 15.23 25.01
C GLN A 52 3.01 16.32 25.71
N LEU A 53 1.71 16.43 25.38
CA LEU A 53 0.81 17.39 26.01
C LEU A 53 0.68 17.14 27.52
N LEU A 54 0.51 15.89 27.92
CA LEU A 54 0.43 15.48 29.34
C LEU A 54 1.71 15.81 30.11
N SER A 55 2.87 15.51 29.53
CA SER A 55 4.16 15.64 30.21
C SER A 55 4.67 17.09 30.25
N LYS A 56 4.49 17.83 29.15
CA LYS A 56 5.07 19.19 29.00
C LYS A 56 4.04 20.33 29.02
N GLY A 57 2.73 19.99 29.00
CA GLY A 57 1.64 20.97 28.95
C GLY A 57 1.41 21.62 27.58
N ASN A 58 2.28 21.34 26.61
CA ASN A 58 2.11 21.81 25.23
C ASN A 58 2.74 20.85 24.23
N ILE A 59 2.38 21.04 22.95
CA ILE A 59 2.98 20.33 21.82
C ILE A 59 3.82 21.34 21.04
N SER A 60 5.09 21.45 21.40
CA SER A 60 5.99 22.44 20.81
C SER A 60 6.34 22.13 19.36
N LYS A 61 6.60 23.18 18.58
CA LYS A 61 7.13 23.08 17.21
C LYS A 61 8.43 22.27 17.14
N GLN A 62 9.30 22.40 18.14
CA GLN A 62 10.54 21.64 18.24
C GLN A 62 10.26 20.14 18.35
N PHE A 63 9.30 19.72 19.18
CA PHE A 63 8.86 18.32 19.26
C PHE A 63 8.31 17.82 17.94
N LEU A 64 7.42 18.58 17.28
CA LEU A 64 6.85 18.21 15.99
C LEU A 64 7.93 18.06 14.91
N ASN A 65 8.93 18.91 14.90
CA ASN A 65 10.03 18.85 13.94
C ASN A 65 10.98 17.66 14.22
N SER A 66 11.21 17.32 15.49
CA SER A 66 12.10 16.21 15.87
C SER A 66 11.45 14.83 15.64
N PHE A 67 10.13 14.75 15.70
CA PHE A 67 9.42 13.48 15.69
C PHE A 67 9.70 12.62 14.42
N PRO A 68 9.62 13.13 13.17
CA PRO A 68 9.96 12.36 11.97
C PRO A 68 11.45 12.03 11.86
N LEU A 69 12.35 12.79 12.54
CA LEU A 69 13.79 12.55 12.50
C LEU A 69 14.22 11.22 13.11
N ARG A 70 13.34 10.56 13.87
CA ARG A 70 13.55 9.20 14.40
C ARG A 70 13.74 8.14 13.30
N TYR A 71 13.35 8.46 12.06
CA TYR A 71 13.40 7.54 10.94
C TYR A 71 14.55 7.90 9.99
N GLU A 72 15.51 7.01 9.85
CA GLU A 72 16.58 7.12 8.85
C GLU A 72 16.04 6.98 7.43
N ASN A 73 15.10 6.03 7.24
CA ASN A 73 14.50 5.77 5.95
C ASN A 73 13.58 6.92 5.49
N ASN A 74 13.89 7.50 4.33
CA ASN A 74 13.19 8.67 3.78
C ASN A 74 11.70 8.42 3.52
N THR A 75 11.30 7.17 3.19
CA THR A 75 9.88 6.81 3.00
C THR A 75 9.12 6.86 4.32
N SER A 76 9.68 6.29 5.39
CA SER A 76 9.10 6.31 6.73
C SER A 76 9.07 7.74 7.29
N TYR A 77 10.16 8.48 7.15
CA TYR A 77 10.24 9.90 7.51
C TYR A 77 9.11 10.71 6.84
N ASN A 78 9.02 10.66 5.52
CA ASN A 78 8.03 11.43 4.76
C ASN A 78 6.59 10.98 5.05
N THR A 79 6.38 9.70 5.33
CA THR A 79 5.05 9.16 5.68
C THR A 79 4.63 9.67 7.05
N THR A 80 5.50 9.58 8.05
CA THR A 80 5.25 10.08 9.39
C THR A 80 5.03 11.59 9.39
N ARG A 81 5.87 12.35 8.68
CA ARG A 81 5.70 13.78 8.49
C ARG A 81 4.33 14.15 7.90
N ARG A 82 3.88 13.45 6.85
CA ARG A 82 2.55 13.70 6.25
C ARG A 82 1.42 13.41 7.23
N HIS A 83 1.47 12.30 7.95
CA HIS A 83 0.45 11.93 8.93
C HIS A 83 0.42 12.93 10.09
N LEU A 84 1.60 13.34 10.57
CA LEU A 84 1.74 14.34 11.60
C LEU A 84 1.11 15.68 11.16
N ASN A 85 1.45 16.16 9.96
CA ASN A 85 0.87 17.38 9.42
C ASN A 85 -0.66 17.32 9.27
N VAL A 86 -1.23 16.15 8.98
CA VAL A 86 -2.69 15.98 8.92
C VAL A 86 -3.31 16.19 10.29
N LEU A 87 -2.73 15.62 11.35
CA LEU A 87 -3.23 15.82 12.72
C LEU A 87 -3.02 17.27 13.20
N VAL A 88 -1.83 17.81 13.02
CA VAL A 88 -1.51 19.18 13.41
C VAL A 88 -2.39 20.21 12.70
N ASN A 89 -2.60 20.06 11.39
CA ASN A 89 -3.50 20.94 10.65
C ASN A 89 -4.95 20.80 11.12
N HIS A 90 -5.40 19.57 11.45
CA HIS A 90 -6.73 19.37 11.99
C HIS A 90 -6.91 20.07 13.34
N LEU A 91 -5.96 19.90 14.27
CA LEU A 91 -5.97 20.55 15.57
C LEU A 91 -5.94 22.09 15.43
N TYR A 92 -5.00 22.61 14.66
CA TYR A 92 -4.85 24.04 14.42
C TYR A 92 -6.11 24.67 13.81
N ASN A 93 -6.68 24.06 12.77
CA ASN A 93 -7.86 24.58 12.09
C ASN A 93 -9.14 24.54 12.95
N ASN A 94 -9.15 23.76 14.03
CA ASN A 94 -10.23 23.69 15.01
C ASN A 94 -9.91 24.47 16.30
N GLY A 95 -8.95 25.42 16.25
CA GLY A 95 -8.67 26.35 17.34
C GLY A 95 -7.83 25.79 18.49
N PHE A 96 -7.24 24.59 18.32
CA PHE A 96 -6.31 24.07 19.31
C PHE A 96 -4.98 24.84 19.24
N ASP A 97 -4.45 25.23 20.39
CA ASP A 97 -3.19 25.97 20.49
C ASP A 97 -2.01 25.06 20.16
N ILE A 98 -1.59 25.07 18.90
CA ILE A 98 -0.49 24.27 18.36
C ILE A 98 0.15 24.97 17.17
N GLU A 99 1.48 24.99 17.13
CA GLU A 99 2.23 25.48 15.97
C GLU A 99 2.36 24.41 14.89
N LYS A 100 2.48 24.85 13.64
CA LYS A 100 2.72 23.93 12.52
C LYS A 100 4.20 23.57 12.41
N SER A 101 4.47 22.30 12.08
CA SER A 101 5.81 21.84 11.74
C SER A 101 6.34 22.52 10.47
N THR A 102 7.60 22.89 10.46
CA THR A 102 8.29 23.55 9.33
C THR A 102 9.24 22.62 8.58
N ILE A 103 9.40 21.37 9.01
CA ILE A 103 10.34 20.46 8.36
C ILE A 103 9.88 20.10 6.94
N LYS A 104 10.87 20.02 6.03
CA LYS A 104 10.64 19.71 4.62
C LYS A 104 10.66 18.19 4.40
N SER A 105 10.08 17.74 3.30
CA SER A 105 10.21 16.35 2.86
C SER A 105 11.63 16.06 2.41
N ARG A 106 12.09 14.83 2.67
CA ARG A 106 13.36 14.33 2.13
C ARG A 106 13.13 13.76 0.72
N LYS A 107 14.12 13.90 -0.15
CA LYS A 107 14.11 13.26 -1.47
C LYS A 107 14.07 11.75 -1.25
N GLN A 108 13.14 11.09 -1.90
CA GLN A 108 13.07 9.62 -1.89
C GLN A 108 13.79 9.09 -3.13
N GLU A 109 14.63 8.10 -2.91
CA GLU A 109 15.10 7.27 -4.00
C GLU A 109 13.96 6.41 -4.52
N GLU A 110 13.79 6.35 -5.81
CA GLU A 110 12.79 5.51 -6.43
C GLU A 110 13.27 4.06 -6.41
N VAL A 111 12.72 3.27 -5.50
CA VAL A 111 12.96 1.83 -5.48
C VAL A 111 12.02 1.18 -6.48
N LEU A 112 12.55 0.86 -7.65
CA LEU A 112 11.84 0.05 -8.63
C LEU A 112 11.87 -1.43 -8.21
N HIS A 113 10.75 -2.13 -8.36
CA HIS A 113 10.74 -3.57 -8.24
C HIS A 113 11.62 -4.15 -9.35
N LYS A 114 12.59 -4.99 -8.98
CA LYS A 114 13.43 -5.65 -9.98
C LYS A 114 12.56 -6.57 -10.85
N PRO A 115 12.67 -6.51 -12.18
CA PRO A 115 12.04 -7.47 -13.05
C PRO A 115 12.62 -8.87 -12.80
N ILE A 116 11.88 -9.88 -13.18
CA ILE A 116 12.29 -11.29 -13.12
C ILE A 116 12.73 -11.69 -14.51
N ASP A 117 13.97 -12.16 -14.64
CA ASP A 117 14.56 -12.51 -15.93
C ASP A 117 13.91 -13.78 -16.51
N ASN A 118 13.79 -14.82 -15.71
CA ASN A 118 13.15 -16.08 -16.11
C ASN A 118 11.91 -16.36 -15.22
N ILE A 119 10.76 -15.93 -15.69
CA ILE A 119 9.47 -16.07 -15.00
C ILE A 119 9.08 -17.55 -14.87
N GLU A 120 9.25 -18.31 -15.93
CA GLU A 120 8.82 -19.70 -15.99
C GLU A 120 9.61 -20.56 -14.99
N GLU A 121 10.90 -20.43 -14.98
CA GLU A 121 11.77 -21.12 -14.02
C GLU A 121 11.40 -20.78 -12.58
N LEU A 122 11.21 -19.48 -12.28
CA LEU A 122 10.83 -19.05 -10.94
C LEU A 122 9.45 -19.58 -10.53
N LEU A 123 8.45 -19.60 -11.43
CA LEU A 123 7.15 -20.18 -11.17
C LEU A 123 7.25 -21.68 -10.90
N ASN A 124 8.08 -22.42 -11.65
CA ASN A 124 8.31 -23.83 -11.42
C ASN A 124 8.96 -24.11 -10.06
N GLN A 125 9.92 -23.28 -9.63
CA GLN A 125 10.51 -23.39 -8.30
C GLN A 125 9.50 -23.08 -7.19
N VAL A 126 8.67 -22.04 -7.37
CA VAL A 126 7.58 -21.70 -6.44
C VAL A 126 6.52 -22.80 -6.37
N HIS A 127 6.20 -23.44 -7.50
CA HIS A 127 5.24 -24.55 -7.56
C HIS A 127 5.70 -25.72 -6.67
N LYS A 128 6.96 -26.13 -6.79
CA LYS A 128 7.56 -27.19 -5.96
C LYS A 128 7.55 -26.86 -4.46
N PHE A 129 7.60 -25.57 -4.11
CA PHE A 129 7.59 -25.12 -2.73
C PHE A 129 6.19 -25.07 -2.12
N ASN A 130 5.22 -24.43 -2.81
CA ASN A 130 3.87 -24.25 -2.27
C ASN A 130 2.85 -23.88 -3.36
N LYS A 131 1.80 -24.69 -3.51
CA LYS A 131 0.76 -24.50 -4.52
C LYS A 131 0.00 -23.17 -4.41
N ASN A 132 -0.31 -22.71 -3.19
CA ASN A 132 -1.02 -21.44 -2.99
C ASN A 132 -0.13 -20.24 -3.37
N LEU A 133 1.15 -20.30 -3.03
CA LEU A 133 2.10 -19.27 -3.43
C LEU A 133 2.26 -19.25 -4.94
N HIS A 134 2.35 -20.41 -5.58
CA HIS A 134 2.44 -20.54 -7.03
C HIS A 134 1.21 -19.92 -7.71
N LEU A 135 0.00 -20.27 -7.29
CA LEU A 135 -1.24 -19.70 -7.84
C LEU A 135 -1.28 -18.16 -7.63
N CYS A 136 -0.83 -17.67 -6.47
CA CYS A 136 -0.74 -16.24 -6.22
C CYS A 136 0.24 -15.56 -7.19
N CYS A 137 1.43 -16.11 -7.42
CA CYS A 137 2.43 -15.59 -8.35
C CYS A 137 1.92 -15.65 -9.79
N ALA A 138 1.28 -16.75 -10.19
CA ALA A 138 0.68 -16.92 -11.52
C ALA A 138 -0.42 -15.89 -11.79
N ILE A 139 -1.36 -15.69 -10.86
CA ILE A 139 -2.40 -14.66 -10.98
C ILE A 139 -1.77 -13.24 -10.97
N THR A 140 -0.73 -13.02 -10.16
CA THR A 140 -0.03 -11.72 -10.12
C THR A 140 0.59 -11.40 -11.47
N TYR A 141 1.22 -12.38 -12.12
CA TYR A 141 1.85 -12.20 -13.42
C TYR A 141 0.83 -12.18 -14.56
N CYS A 142 0.01 -13.20 -14.68
CA CYS A 142 -0.87 -13.39 -15.83
C CYS A 142 -2.09 -12.46 -15.83
N CYS A 143 -2.61 -12.11 -14.64
CA CYS A 143 -3.82 -11.28 -14.48
C CYS A 143 -3.52 -9.87 -13.95
N LEU A 144 -2.27 -9.56 -13.63
CA LEU A 144 -1.83 -8.27 -13.08
C LEU A 144 -2.67 -7.83 -11.87
N LEU A 145 -3.03 -8.75 -10.99
CA LEU A 145 -3.71 -8.45 -9.73
C LEU A 145 -2.69 -8.21 -8.61
N ARG A 146 -3.12 -7.47 -7.58
CA ARG A 146 -2.29 -7.18 -6.41
C ARG A 146 -2.34 -8.33 -5.41
N PRO A 147 -1.21 -8.94 -5.01
CA PRO A 147 -1.19 -10.17 -4.23
C PRO A 147 -1.88 -10.05 -2.86
N HIS A 148 -1.65 -8.97 -2.13
CA HIS A 148 -2.12 -8.84 -0.75
C HIS A 148 -3.55 -8.33 -0.61
N GLN A 149 -4.05 -7.57 -1.55
CA GLN A 149 -5.36 -6.92 -1.45
C GLN A 149 -6.39 -7.52 -2.39
N GLU A 150 -6.02 -7.78 -3.66
CA GLU A 150 -6.96 -8.29 -4.66
C GLU A 150 -6.95 -9.82 -4.65
N ILE A 151 -5.78 -10.46 -4.88
CA ILE A 151 -5.66 -11.92 -5.02
C ILE A 151 -6.05 -12.64 -3.73
N ARG A 152 -5.50 -12.23 -2.58
CA ARG A 152 -5.79 -12.88 -1.30
C ARG A 152 -7.28 -12.93 -0.95
N LEU A 153 -8.06 -11.99 -1.42
CA LEU A 153 -9.48 -11.84 -1.14
C LEU A 153 -10.39 -12.44 -2.21
N LEU A 154 -9.83 -13.06 -3.26
CA LEU A 154 -10.62 -13.69 -4.31
C LEU A 154 -11.47 -14.83 -3.76
N LYS A 155 -12.72 -14.84 -4.17
CA LYS A 155 -13.69 -15.90 -3.93
C LYS A 155 -14.14 -16.51 -5.26
N TRP A 156 -14.67 -17.72 -5.23
CA TRP A 156 -15.16 -18.39 -6.46
C TRP A 156 -16.24 -17.60 -7.17
N LYS A 157 -17.09 -16.87 -6.45
CA LYS A 157 -18.11 -15.98 -7.05
C LYS A 157 -17.52 -14.77 -7.82
N ASP A 158 -16.25 -14.48 -7.66
CA ASP A 158 -15.60 -13.42 -8.42
C ASP A 158 -15.21 -13.88 -9.82
N PHE A 159 -15.28 -15.20 -10.11
CA PHE A 159 -14.99 -15.75 -11.41
C PHE A 159 -16.27 -16.01 -12.21
N SER A 160 -16.17 -15.81 -13.53
CA SER A 160 -17.23 -16.28 -14.44
C SER A 160 -17.40 -17.80 -14.38
N ALA A 161 -18.54 -18.33 -14.87
CA ALA A 161 -18.83 -19.77 -14.85
C ALA A 161 -17.74 -20.59 -15.57
N ASP A 162 -17.22 -20.07 -16.68
CA ASP A 162 -16.17 -20.68 -17.51
C ASP A 162 -14.74 -20.35 -17.05
N LEU A 163 -14.58 -19.68 -15.90
CA LEU A 163 -13.30 -19.21 -15.34
C LEU A 163 -12.49 -18.26 -16.25
N LYS A 164 -13.05 -17.77 -17.35
CA LYS A 164 -12.31 -16.90 -18.29
C LYS A 164 -12.15 -15.46 -17.81
N THR A 165 -12.95 -15.03 -16.84
CA THR A 165 -12.88 -13.65 -16.31
C THR A 165 -13.00 -13.60 -14.81
N ILE A 166 -12.28 -12.63 -14.19
CA ILE A 166 -12.44 -12.23 -12.80
C ILE A 166 -13.16 -10.89 -12.75
N HIS A 167 -14.23 -10.81 -11.97
CA HIS A 167 -15.02 -9.61 -11.72
C HIS A 167 -14.63 -9.02 -10.38
N LEU A 168 -13.91 -7.92 -10.38
CA LEU A 168 -13.51 -7.22 -9.16
C LEU A 168 -14.43 -6.03 -8.92
N GLY A 169 -15.23 -6.08 -7.87
CA GLY A 169 -16.02 -4.94 -7.41
C GLY A 169 -15.14 -3.80 -6.90
N GLY A 170 -15.59 -2.55 -7.02
CA GLY A 170 -14.84 -1.37 -6.62
C GLY A 170 -14.42 -1.36 -5.14
N ASN A 171 -15.15 -2.06 -4.27
CA ASN A 171 -14.79 -2.22 -2.85
C ASN A 171 -13.54 -3.09 -2.63
N LYS A 172 -13.19 -3.96 -3.58
CA LYS A 172 -12.01 -4.84 -3.52
C LYS A 172 -10.76 -4.23 -4.14
N VAL A 173 -10.89 -3.17 -4.94
CA VAL A 173 -9.78 -2.55 -5.65
C VAL A 173 -9.45 -1.16 -5.11
N LYS A 174 -8.15 -0.82 -5.13
CA LYS A 174 -7.66 0.48 -4.63
C LYS A 174 -8.25 1.67 -5.41
N SER A 175 -8.56 1.49 -6.70
CA SER A 175 -9.14 2.53 -7.56
C SER A 175 -10.63 2.76 -7.32
N LYS A 176 -11.29 1.93 -6.50
CA LYS A 176 -12.75 1.92 -6.25
C LYS A 176 -13.61 1.81 -7.53
N ARG A 177 -13.05 1.34 -8.63
CA ARG A 177 -13.76 1.11 -9.91
C ARG A 177 -13.87 -0.38 -10.17
N ASN A 178 -15.02 -0.83 -10.66
CA ASN A 178 -15.21 -2.20 -11.10
C ASN A 178 -14.19 -2.53 -12.20
N ARG A 179 -13.70 -3.76 -12.19
CA ARG A 179 -12.70 -4.22 -13.14
C ARG A 179 -13.00 -5.65 -13.58
N LEU A 180 -13.01 -5.86 -14.88
CA LEU A 180 -13.02 -7.18 -15.50
C LEU A 180 -11.59 -7.54 -15.90
N VAL A 181 -11.15 -8.73 -15.53
CA VAL A 181 -9.79 -9.21 -15.78
C VAL A 181 -9.86 -10.55 -16.49
N PRO A 182 -9.32 -10.67 -17.71
CA PRO A 182 -9.23 -11.95 -18.40
C PRO A 182 -8.28 -12.89 -17.66
N VAL A 183 -8.64 -14.17 -17.62
CA VAL A 183 -7.87 -15.24 -16.99
C VAL A 183 -7.30 -16.15 -18.09
N PRO A 184 -5.98 -16.12 -18.35
CA PRO A 184 -5.36 -17.00 -19.33
C PRO A 184 -5.49 -18.50 -18.98
N SER A 185 -5.38 -19.39 -19.99
CA SER A 185 -5.48 -20.84 -19.83
C SER A 185 -4.57 -21.36 -18.73
N TYR A 186 -3.32 -20.98 -18.74
CA TYR A 186 -2.34 -21.38 -17.70
C TYR A 186 -2.87 -21.19 -16.26
N VAL A 187 -3.54 -20.06 -15.99
CA VAL A 187 -4.12 -19.83 -14.65
C VAL A 187 -5.37 -20.65 -14.43
N ARG A 188 -6.24 -20.79 -15.48
CA ARG A 188 -7.46 -21.60 -15.37
C ARG A 188 -7.17 -23.04 -15.01
N ASP A 189 -6.12 -23.62 -15.59
CA ASP A 189 -5.72 -25.01 -15.38
C ASP A 189 -5.22 -25.27 -13.93
N LEU A 190 -4.87 -24.21 -13.21
CA LEU A 190 -4.50 -24.26 -11.79
C LEU A 190 -5.70 -24.14 -10.84
N LEU A 191 -6.88 -23.76 -11.34
CA LEU A 191 -8.06 -23.49 -10.54
C LEU A 191 -8.93 -24.74 -10.40
N VAL A 192 -9.20 -25.12 -9.15
CA VAL A 192 -10.15 -26.19 -8.80
C VAL A 192 -11.32 -25.55 -8.06
N ARG A 193 -12.47 -25.48 -8.73
CA ARG A 193 -13.66 -24.79 -8.22
C ARG A 193 -14.18 -25.44 -6.94
N SER A 194 -14.60 -24.61 -5.99
CA SER A 194 -15.29 -24.95 -4.76
C SER A 194 -16.56 -24.11 -4.62
N GLU A 195 -17.11 -24.03 -3.42
CA GLU A 195 -18.32 -23.24 -3.12
C GLU A 195 -18.16 -21.75 -3.46
N SER A 196 -19.23 -21.14 -3.92
CA SER A 196 -19.26 -19.76 -4.45
C SER A 196 -18.66 -18.74 -3.50
N ASP A 197 -18.93 -18.83 -2.19
CA ASP A 197 -18.46 -17.89 -1.18
C ASP A 197 -17.11 -18.23 -0.58
N ASP A 198 -16.53 -19.36 -0.97
CA ASP A 198 -15.22 -19.75 -0.49
C ASP A 198 -14.10 -18.94 -1.15
N ASN A 199 -13.07 -18.64 -0.36
CA ASN A 199 -11.84 -18.07 -0.84
C ASN A 199 -11.01 -19.12 -1.60
N ILE A 200 -10.48 -18.77 -2.75
CA ILE A 200 -9.78 -19.71 -3.65
C ILE A 200 -8.51 -20.35 -3.07
N PHE A 201 -7.98 -19.83 -1.97
CA PHE A 201 -6.77 -20.32 -1.33
C PHE A 201 -7.03 -21.10 -0.05
N SER A 202 -7.98 -20.65 0.75
CA SER A 202 -8.29 -21.27 2.05
C SER A 202 -9.36 -22.34 1.95
N ASN A 203 -10.11 -22.40 0.84
CA ASN A 203 -11.31 -23.21 0.65
C ASN A 203 -12.30 -23.04 1.82
N LYS A 204 -12.41 -21.81 2.32
CA LYS A 204 -13.31 -21.38 3.40
C LYS A 204 -13.78 -19.96 3.10
N ILE A 205 -14.87 -19.54 3.72
CA ILE A 205 -15.39 -18.15 3.61
C ILE A 205 -14.34 -17.12 4.03
N LYS A 206 -13.53 -17.45 5.07
CA LYS A 206 -12.51 -16.55 5.63
C LYS A 206 -11.18 -16.69 4.88
N PRO A 207 -10.63 -15.60 4.32
CA PRO A 207 -9.32 -15.62 3.69
C PRO A 207 -8.20 -15.76 4.73
N TYR A 208 -7.01 -16.17 4.26
CA TYR A 208 -5.81 -16.11 5.09
C TYR A 208 -5.49 -14.67 5.53
N ASN A 209 -4.62 -14.50 6.53
CA ASN A 209 -4.22 -13.20 7.07
C ASN A 209 -3.46 -12.34 6.03
N ASN A 210 -3.29 -11.04 6.33
CA ASN A 210 -2.71 -10.09 5.40
C ASN A 210 -1.26 -10.41 5.00
N ASP A 211 -0.50 -11.06 5.86
CA ASP A 211 0.92 -11.35 5.64
C ASP A 211 1.16 -12.77 5.08
N TYR A 212 0.10 -13.54 4.80
CA TYR A 212 0.20 -14.94 4.37
C TYR A 212 1.18 -15.12 3.19
N PHE A 213 0.92 -14.48 2.07
CA PHE A 213 1.79 -14.59 0.89
C PHE A 213 3.17 -13.97 1.09
N LYS A 214 3.25 -12.85 1.82
CA LYS A 214 4.53 -12.23 2.18
C LYS A 214 5.40 -13.18 2.99
N THR A 215 4.80 -13.87 3.97
CA THR A 215 5.49 -14.84 4.81
C THR A 215 5.94 -16.06 4.02
N LEU A 216 5.06 -16.63 3.15
CA LEU A 216 5.41 -17.73 2.27
C LEU A 216 6.55 -17.37 1.33
N PHE A 217 6.48 -16.21 0.66
CA PHE A 217 7.52 -15.77 -0.27
C PHE A 217 8.87 -15.51 0.43
N ARG A 218 8.84 -14.99 1.65
CA ARG A 218 10.06 -14.85 2.47
C ARG A 218 10.69 -16.20 2.77
N ARG A 219 9.89 -17.19 3.21
CA ARG A 219 10.37 -18.57 3.47
C ARG A 219 10.92 -19.22 2.21
N PHE A 220 10.22 -19.07 1.08
CA PHE A 220 10.68 -19.53 -0.21
C PHE A 220 12.07 -18.96 -0.56
N LYS A 221 12.28 -17.66 -0.39
CA LYS A 221 13.59 -17.01 -0.64
C LYS A 221 14.68 -17.47 0.32
N GLN A 222 14.36 -17.76 1.57
CA GLN A 222 15.32 -18.32 2.53
C GLN A 222 15.86 -19.70 2.09
N LEU A 223 14.99 -20.52 1.48
CA LEU A 223 15.37 -21.83 0.93
C LEU A 223 16.04 -21.73 -0.45
N ASN A 224 15.96 -20.59 -1.11
CA ASN A 224 16.51 -20.35 -2.43
C ASN A 224 17.39 -19.09 -2.45
N PRO A 225 18.58 -19.12 -1.83
CA PRO A 225 19.42 -17.93 -1.63
C PRO A 225 19.96 -17.33 -2.93
N LYS A 226 19.95 -18.09 -4.04
CA LYS A 226 20.32 -17.59 -5.38
C LYS A 226 19.32 -16.57 -5.92
N ILE A 227 18.08 -16.54 -5.42
CA ILE A 227 17.08 -15.56 -5.85
C ILE A 227 17.50 -14.18 -5.36
N ASN A 228 17.57 -13.22 -6.29
CA ASN A 228 17.94 -11.84 -5.99
C ASN A 228 17.09 -11.25 -4.86
N LYS A 229 17.74 -10.67 -3.84
CA LYS A 229 17.09 -10.08 -2.67
C LYS A 229 16.04 -9.01 -3.03
N GLY A 230 16.23 -8.30 -4.15
CA GLY A 230 15.30 -7.28 -4.66
C GLY A 230 14.01 -7.83 -5.28
N ILE A 231 13.93 -9.14 -5.57
CA ILE A 231 12.71 -9.77 -6.11
C ILE A 231 11.67 -9.91 -5.00
N THR A 232 10.47 -9.46 -5.30
CA THR A 232 9.30 -9.49 -4.42
C THR A 232 8.09 -10.06 -5.16
N LEU A 233 6.96 -10.28 -4.48
CA LEU A 233 5.70 -10.65 -5.14
C LEU A 233 5.26 -9.60 -6.19
N TYR A 234 5.57 -8.32 -5.96
CA TYR A 234 5.28 -7.27 -6.93
C TYR A 234 6.19 -7.30 -8.16
N SER A 235 7.34 -7.97 -8.10
CA SER A 235 8.22 -8.19 -9.27
C SER A 235 7.50 -8.98 -10.36
N PHE A 236 6.64 -9.95 -10.02
CA PHE A 236 5.80 -10.66 -10.99
C PHE A 236 4.88 -9.69 -11.75
N ARG A 237 4.23 -8.78 -11.02
CA ARG A 237 3.36 -7.76 -11.62
C ARG A 237 4.16 -6.75 -12.45
N HIS A 238 5.37 -6.39 -12.00
CA HIS A 238 6.24 -5.48 -12.74
C HIS A 238 6.71 -6.11 -14.04
N SER A 239 7.21 -7.35 -14.01
CA SER A 239 7.62 -8.09 -15.23
C SER A 239 6.47 -8.26 -16.21
N ALA A 240 5.25 -8.54 -15.72
CA ALA A 240 4.05 -8.60 -16.56
C ALA A 240 3.73 -7.27 -17.24
N ALA A 241 3.86 -6.17 -16.51
CA ALA A 241 3.65 -4.82 -17.05
C ALA A 241 4.65 -4.51 -18.18
N LEU A 242 5.93 -4.83 -17.98
CA LEU A 242 6.98 -4.70 -19.00
C LEU A 242 6.67 -5.56 -20.23
N ASN A 243 6.27 -6.82 -20.03
CA ASN A 243 5.94 -7.72 -21.15
C ASN A 243 4.74 -7.25 -21.96
N ILE A 244 3.67 -6.74 -21.31
CA ILE A 244 2.53 -6.17 -22.02
C ILE A 244 2.97 -4.96 -22.86
N PHE A 245 3.77 -4.06 -22.27
CA PHE A 245 4.23 -2.87 -22.97
C PHE A 245 5.15 -3.24 -24.13
N LYS A 246 6.16 -4.10 -23.92
CA LYS A 246 7.06 -4.58 -24.99
C LYS A 246 6.30 -5.21 -26.15
N ARG A 247 5.23 -5.98 -25.86
CA ARG A 247 4.43 -6.67 -26.89
C ARG A 247 3.45 -5.76 -27.62
N THR A 248 2.95 -4.70 -26.98
CA THR A 248 1.84 -3.91 -27.53
C THR A 248 2.18 -2.47 -27.86
N GLY A 249 3.30 -1.93 -27.35
CA GLY A 249 3.68 -0.51 -27.44
C GLY A 249 2.69 0.45 -26.76
N SER A 250 1.59 -0.05 -26.18
CA SER A 250 0.44 0.75 -25.78
C SER A 250 0.36 1.01 -24.29
N LEU A 251 0.56 2.27 -23.90
CA LEU A 251 0.36 2.73 -22.52
C LEU A 251 -1.09 2.61 -22.04
N THR A 252 -2.05 2.80 -22.93
CA THR A 252 -3.49 2.68 -22.61
C THR A 252 -3.88 1.23 -22.33
N LYS A 253 -3.38 0.27 -23.11
CA LYS A 253 -3.55 -1.16 -22.81
C LYS A 253 -2.91 -1.55 -21.50
N LEU A 254 -1.69 -1.05 -21.23
CA LEU A 254 -1.01 -1.26 -19.96
C LEU A 254 -1.82 -0.67 -18.78
N GLN A 255 -2.29 0.56 -18.90
CA GLN A 255 -3.11 1.22 -17.88
C GLN A 255 -4.37 0.39 -17.57
N LYS A 256 -5.08 -0.07 -18.59
CA LYS A 256 -6.29 -0.88 -18.47
C LYS A 256 -5.96 -2.23 -17.80
N ALA A 257 -4.91 -2.91 -18.25
CA ALA A 257 -4.46 -4.19 -17.70
C ALA A 257 -4.03 -4.08 -16.23
N MET A 258 -3.38 -3.00 -15.84
CA MET A 258 -2.95 -2.72 -14.47
C MET A 258 -4.09 -2.21 -13.56
N GLY A 259 -5.21 -1.74 -14.13
CA GLY A 259 -6.29 -1.10 -13.40
C GLY A 259 -5.87 0.21 -12.73
N HIS A 260 -5.04 1.01 -13.41
CA HIS A 260 -4.60 2.31 -12.92
C HIS A 260 -5.57 3.42 -13.31
N SER A 261 -5.79 4.37 -12.41
CA SER A 261 -6.66 5.53 -12.66
C SER A 261 -5.99 6.60 -13.52
N SER A 262 -4.66 6.56 -13.69
CA SER A 262 -3.86 7.56 -14.41
C SER A 262 -2.71 6.90 -15.16
N LEU A 263 -2.41 7.39 -16.36
CA LEU A 263 -1.24 6.98 -17.17
C LEU A 263 0.08 7.21 -16.44
N LYS A 264 0.19 8.30 -15.66
CA LYS A 264 1.38 8.62 -14.88
C LYS A 264 1.78 7.46 -13.95
N VAL A 265 0.80 6.77 -13.35
CA VAL A 265 1.06 5.59 -12.51
C VAL A 265 1.57 4.42 -13.34
N SER A 266 1.08 4.23 -14.57
CA SER A 266 1.55 3.16 -15.48
C SER A 266 2.98 3.42 -15.94
N LEU A 267 3.33 4.68 -16.24
CA LEU A 267 4.69 5.07 -16.60
C LEU A 267 5.74 4.73 -15.53
N THR A 268 5.37 4.72 -14.25
CA THR A 268 6.32 4.32 -13.19
C THR A 268 6.80 2.87 -13.31
N TYR A 269 6.02 2.00 -13.96
CA TYR A 269 6.41 0.62 -14.22
C TYR A 269 7.38 0.47 -15.41
N LEU A 270 7.42 1.47 -16.29
CA LEU A 270 8.28 1.46 -17.47
C LEU A 270 9.63 2.16 -17.25
N ARG A 271 9.82 2.75 -16.07
CA ARG A 271 11.11 3.34 -15.70
C ARG A 271 12.20 2.27 -15.69
N GLY A 272 13.31 2.56 -16.35
CA GLY A 272 14.40 1.60 -16.51
C GLY A 272 14.27 0.67 -17.74
N LEU A 273 13.21 0.84 -18.56
CA LEU A 273 13.31 0.38 -19.93
C LEU A 273 14.27 1.30 -20.67
N GLU A 274 15.25 0.71 -21.34
CA GLU A 274 16.01 1.42 -22.37
C GLU A 274 15.01 1.88 -23.43
N VAL A 275 14.94 3.18 -23.65
CA VAL A 275 14.25 3.75 -24.79
C VAL A 275 15.16 3.49 -25.97
N ALA A 276 14.73 2.66 -26.93
CA ALA A 276 15.44 2.52 -28.19
C ALA A 276 15.63 3.91 -28.81
N GLU A 277 16.81 4.18 -29.33
CA GLU A 277 17.05 5.39 -30.11
C GLU A 277 16.08 5.40 -31.30
N LEU A 278 15.55 6.59 -31.60
CA LEU A 278 14.69 6.77 -32.78
C LEU A 278 15.46 6.45 -34.05
N THR A 279 14.89 5.59 -34.87
CA THR A 279 15.38 5.28 -36.19
C THR A 279 14.63 6.08 -37.27
N GLU A 280 15.13 6.08 -38.50
CA GLU A 280 14.43 6.73 -39.64
C GLU A 280 13.00 6.14 -39.82
N GLU A 281 12.82 4.85 -39.55
CA GLU A 281 11.53 4.16 -39.66
C GLU A 281 10.50 4.62 -38.60
N ASP A 282 10.95 5.22 -37.51
CA ASP A 282 10.09 5.78 -36.48
C ASP A 282 9.58 7.19 -36.84
N MET A 283 10.12 7.80 -37.89
CA MET A 283 9.77 9.14 -38.29
C MET A 283 8.55 9.14 -39.22
N PRO A 284 7.73 10.23 -39.23
CA PRO A 284 6.64 10.37 -40.17
C PRO A 284 7.14 10.33 -41.62
N MET A 285 6.60 9.44 -42.41
CA MET A 285 6.86 9.40 -43.87
C MET A 285 5.85 10.27 -44.62
N LEU A 286 6.33 10.97 -45.66
CA LEU A 286 5.50 11.73 -46.61
C LEU A 286 5.13 10.86 -47.80
#